data_562b7e7d5987903393457bb5f1b88e85
#
_entry.id   562b7e7d5987903393457bb5f1b88e85
#
_cell.length_a   1.000
_cell.length_b   1.000
_cell.length_c   1.000
_cell.angle_alpha   90.00
_cell.angle_beta   90.00
_cell.angle_gamma   90.00
#
_symmetry.space_group_name_H-M   'P 1'
#
loop_
_entity.id
_entity.type
_entity.pdbx_description
1 polymer ?
#
loop_
_entity_poly.entity_id
_entity_poly.type
_entity_poly.pdbx_seq_one_letter_code
_entity_poly.pdbx_strand_id
1 'polypeptide(L)'
;MQKLLACIGFIFCALTLYLTSSNAGMKWITQDRYSRIGALGADKYLYGDLYGLTYLSKFKITKDTNFVSIPAKDRKANSDTANLFILGDSYLYSFFRQDPHYYVGINQVQFIRWDVANPIEIIPARNKKNILLIESVERNMSGLFNLNSVKARLDRAEAVQSELNTRQKIAHFFAEIDEGIKESLYHKSLEANIEFTWFNFGFWAPLKELKADFNLNFFGRVDKEVAISKDKNFLYLAETLNPNNPGSSFSDISEAKLKTQVSELNAIREYYKARGFDEVIFSIIPNPVSVLKTENRPDNHLIQRIKLHPDFKGKLIDATEELSKNAKSNFFTSDSHWNQKGAKIWLDQLNRQLQNVTYLGN
;
A
#
# COMPACT_ATOMS: atom_id res chain seq x y z
N MET A 1 23.66 -44.10 12.62
CA MET A 1 23.74 -42.97 11.73
C MET A 1 22.45 -42.77 10.93
N GLN A 2 21.93 -43.76 10.17
CA GLN A 2 20.71 -43.64 9.37
C GLN A 2 19.47 -43.22 10.17
N LYS A 3 19.22 -43.83 11.35
CA LYS A 3 18.07 -43.43 12.23
C LYS A 3 18.17 -42.01 12.75
N LEU A 4 19.39 -41.53 13.06
CA LEU A 4 19.60 -40.18 13.49
C LEU A 4 19.33 -39.17 12.34
N LEU A 5 19.80 -39.47 11.13
CA LEU A 5 19.52 -38.63 9.94
C LEU A 5 18.02 -38.61 9.62
N ALA A 6 17.33 -39.73 9.75
CA ALA A 6 15.89 -39.81 9.56
C ALA A 6 15.12 -38.96 10.61
N CYS A 7 15.53 -39.01 11.89
CA CYS A 7 14.93 -38.16 12.93
C CYS A 7 15.18 -36.67 12.67
N ILE A 8 16.39 -36.29 12.29
CA ILE A 8 16.72 -34.89 11.95
C ILE A 8 15.89 -34.43 10.75
N GLY A 9 15.78 -35.25 9.70
CA GLY A 9 14.96 -34.94 8.53
C GLY A 9 13.48 -34.79 8.89
N PHE A 10 12.94 -35.68 9.73
CA PHE A 10 11.55 -35.57 10.17
C PHE A 10 11.30 -34.29 11.00
N ILE A 11 12.18 -33.97 11.95
CA ILE A 11 12.07 -32.74 12.76
C ILE A 11 12.13 -31.52 11.85
N PHE A 12 13.03 -31.49 10.88
CA PHE A 12 13.16 -30.40 9.93
C PHE A 12 11.88 -30.21 9.09
N CYS A 13 11.33 -31.30 8.54
CA CYS A 13 10.08 -31.25 7.78
C CYS A 13 8.89 -30.81 8.66
N ALA A 14 8.79 -31.34 9.86
CA ALA A 14 7.72 -30.98 10.80
C ALA A 14 7.80 -29.49 11.23
N LEU A 15 9.01 -28.99 11.49
CA LEU A 15 9.24 -27.59 11.83
C LEU A 15 8.91 -26.67 10.65
N THR A 16 9.34 -27.04 9.44
CA THR A 16 9.03 -26.27 8.22
C THR A 16 7.52 -26.22 8.01
N LEU A 17 6.83 -27.36 8.10
CA LEU A 17 5.39 -27.43 7.94
C LEU A 17 4.68 -26.55 8.99
N TYR A 18 5.08 -26.64 10.25
CA TYR A 18 4.53 -25.80 11.33
C TYR A 18 4.72 -24.32 11.06
N LEU A 19 5.93 -23.90 10.68
CA LEU A 19 6.24 -22.49 10.41
C LEU A 19 5.47 -21.96 9.19
N THR A 20 5.33 -22.76 8.14
CA THR A 20 4.68 -22.33 6.89
C THR A 20 3.16 -22.44 6.93
N SER A 21 2.60 -23.28 7.79
CA SER A 21 1.15 -23.44 7.94
C SER A 21 0.55 -22.45 8.94
N SER A 22 1.33 -21.83 9.82
CA SER A 22 0.83 -20.91 10.83
C SER A 22 1.08 -19.45 10.47
N ASN A 23 0.07 -18.60 10.69
CA ASN A 23 0.22 -17.16 10.55
C ASN A 23 1.30 -16.59 11.47
N ALA A 24 1.44 -17.15 12.68
CA ALA A 24 2.49 -16.77 13.63
C ALA A 24 3.88 -17.14 13.11
N GLY A 25 4.04 -18.35 12.55
CA GLY A 25 5.30 -18.82 11.95
C GLY A 25 5.69 -17.97 10.74
N MET A 26 4.75 -17.73 9.83
CA MET A 26 5.01 -16.86 8.68
C MET A 26 5.31 -15.43 9.09
N LYS A 27 4.61 -14.90 10.08
CA LYS A 27 4.90 -13.60 10.67
C LYS A 27 6.30 -13.58 11.26
N TRP A 28 6.74 -14.60 11.96
CA TRP A 28 8.10 -14.71 12.50
C TRP A 28 9.15 -14.76 11.39
N ILE A 29 8.93 -15.57 10.34
CA ILE A 29 9.83 -15.67 9.18
C ILE A 29 9.90 -14.34 8.41
N THR A 30 8.78 -13.62 8.30
CA THR A 30 8.67 -12.39 7.52
C THR A 30 8.82 -11.11 8.36
N GLN A 31 8.81 -11.23 9.68
CA GLN A 31 8.75 -10.10 10.62
C GLN A 31 10.01 -9.23 10.61
N ASP A 32 11.08 -9.76 10.07
CA ASP A 32 12.35 -9.05 9.96
C ASP A 32 12.38 -8.09 8.76
N ARG A 33 11.32 -7.24 8.66
CA ARG A 33 11.25 -6.15 7.67
C ARG A 33 12.47 -5.25 7.70
N TYR A 34 13.20 -5.25 8.82
CA TYR A 34 14.27 -4.30 9.10
C TYR A 34 15.58 -4.97 9.53
N SER A 35 15.61 -6.28 9.69
CA SER A 35 16.83 -6.98 9.99
C SER A 35 17.71 -7.05 8.74
N ARG A 36 18.86 -6.45 8.85
CA ARG A 36 19.93 -6.52 7.83
C ARG A 36 20.48 -7.95 7.65
N ILE A 37 20.00 -8.89 8.43
CA ILE A 37 20.39 -10.30 8.42
C ILE A 37 19.25 -11.12 7.80
N GLY A 38 18.70 -10.67 6.69
CA GLY A 38 17.64 -11.37 5.99
C GLY A 38 18.07 -12.76 5.52
N ALA A 39 18.14 -13.71 6.45
CA ALA A 39 18.33 -15.10 6.10
C ALA A 39 17.15 -15.64 5.30
N LEU A 40 15.96 -15.11 5.52
CA LEU A 40 14.70 -15.59 4.97
C LEU A 40 13.84 -14.40 4.46
N GLY A 41 13.93 -14.09 3.17
CA GLY A 41 12.92 -13.27 2.48
C GLY A 41 13.02 -11.76 2.61
N ALA A 42 14.14 -11.22 3.07
CA ALA A 42 14.34 -9.77 3.14
C ALA A 42 14.61 -9.10 1.78
N ASP A 43 14.91 -9.86 0.74
CA ASP A 43 15.38 -9.33 -0.55
C ASP A 43 14.40 -8.34 -1.18
N LYS A 44 13.09 -8.65 -1.18
CA LYS A 44 12.09 -7.73 -1.73
C LYS A 44 11.95 -6.43 -0.92
N TYR A 45 12.28 -6.45 0.37
CA TYR A 45 12.25 -5.24 1.21
C TYR A 45 13.53 -4.43 1.08
N LEU A 46 14.68 -5.12 0.93
CA LEU A 46 15.98 -4.46 0.77
C LEU A 46 16.16 -3.87 -0.62
N TYR A 47 15.71 -4.59 -1.65
CA TYR A 47 15.98 -4.23 -3.05
C TYR A 47 14.74 -3.79 -3.83
N GLY A 48 13.56 -3.92 -3.25
CA GLY A 48 12.29 -3.53 -3.86
C GLY A 48 11.36 -4.70 -4.14
N ASP A 49 10.07 -4.40 -4.15
CA ASP A 49 9.01 -5.39 -4.40
C ASP A 49 9.09 -5.98 -5.82
N LEU A 50 9.42 -5.16 -6.83
CA LEU A 50 9.56 -5.58 -8.22
C LEU A 50 10.86 -6.36 -8.47
N TYR A 51 11.95 -6.02 -7.77
CA TYR A 51 13.12 -6.87 -7.77
C TYR A 51 12.79 -8.25 -7.20
N GLY A 52 12.05 -8.32 -6.11
CA GLY A 52 11.64 -9.57 -5.47
C GLY A 52 10.79 -10.49 -6.35
N LEU A 53 10.11 -9.94 -7.36
CA LEU A 53 9.37 -10.70 -8.37
C LEU A 53 10.29 -11.18 -9.51
N THR A 54 11.29 -10.39 -9.89
CA THR A 54 12.10 -10.64 -11.10
C THR A 54 13.47 -11.24 -10.84
N TYR A 55 14.11 -10.89 -9.73
CA TYR A 55 15.51 -11.19 -9.43
C TYR A 55 16.50 -10.77 -10.52
N LEU A 56 16.19 -9.73 -11.30
CA LEU A 56 17.13 -9.20 -12.30
C LEU A 56 18.29 -8.49 -11.59
N SER A 57 19.52 -8.98 -11.81
CA SER A 57 20.72 -8.51 -11.09
C SER A 57 20.97 -7.01 -11.24
N LYS A 58 20.66 -6.46 -12.42
CA LYS A 58 20.75 -5.02 -12.71
C LYS A 58 19.96 -4.16 -11.73
N PHE A 59 18.84 -4.68 -11.21
CA PHE A 59 17.92 -3.96 -10.34
C PHE A 59 18.11 -4.30 -8.86
N LYS A 60 19.17 -5.01 -8.49
CA LYS A 60 19.55 -5.26 -7.10
C LYS A 60 20.18 -4.02 -6.46
N ILE A 61 19.36 -3.02 -6.21
CA ILE A 61 19.77 -1.74 -5.64
C ILE A 61 19.17 -1.62 -4.25
N THR A 62 20.03 -1.51 -3.23
CA THR A 62 19.55 -1.31 -1.85
C THR A 62 18.76 -0.02 -1.74
N LYS A 63 17.52 -0.13 -1.32
CA LYS A 63 16.66 1.03 -1.11
C LYS A 63 16.77 1.55 0.32
N ASP A 64 16.66 2.85 0.46
CA ASP A 64 16.51 3.48 1.76
C ASP A 64 15.07 3.26 2.27
N THR A 65 14.94 2.52 3.37
CA THR A 65 13.66 2.19 4.01
C THR A 65 13.34 3.09 5.21
N ASN A 66 14.14 4.13 5.45
CA ASN A 66 13.88 5.06 6.52
C ASN A 66 12.62 5.88 6.25
N PHE A 67 11.97 6.31 7.33
CA PHE A 67 10.89 7.29 7.23
C PHE A 67 11.42 8.62 6.71
N VAL A 68 10.53 9.42 6.11
CA VAL A 68 10.86 10.78 5.68
C VAL A 68 11.39 11.56 6.89
N SER A 69 12.57 12.15 6.75
CA SER A 69 13.17 12.96 7.81
C SER A 69 12.65 14.39 7.73
N ILE A 70 12.11 14.88 8.84
CA ILE A 70 11.77 16.29 9.00
C ILE A 70 12.85 16.92 9.90
N PRO A 71 13.62 17.89 9.39
CA PRO A 71 14.57 18.62 10.20
C PRO A 71 13.91 19.26 11.43
N ALA A 72 14.59 19.28 12.56
CA ALA A 72 14.03 19.81 13.81
C ALA A 72 13.49 21.24 13.68
N LYS A 73 14.16 22.08 12.88
CA LYS A 73 13.74 23.47 12.56
C LYS A 73 12.43 23.55 11.76
N ASP A 74 12.09 22.48 11.03
CA ASP A 74 10.89 22.42 10.19
C ASP A 74 9.74 21.69 10.91
N ARG A 75 9.99 21.17 12.13
CA ARG A 75 8.95 20.56 12.97
C ARG A 75 8.04 21.68 13.45
N LYS A 76 6.80 21.61 13.01
CA LYS A 76 5.79 22.60 13.37
C LYS A 76 5.31 22.31 14.78
N ALA A 77 5.09 23.37 15.57
CA ALA A 77 4.47 23.25 16.88
C ALA A 77 3.09 22.57 16.73
N ASN A 78 2.80 21.61 17.59
CA ASN A 78 1.47 21.04 17.67
C ASN A 78 0.49 22.18 17.96
N SER A 79 -0.37 22.48 17.00
CA SER A 79 -1.48 23.36 17.24
C SER A 79 -2.66 22.49 17.65
N ASP A 80 -3.34 22.83 18.72
CA ASP A 80 -4.53 22.12 19.22
C ASP A 80 -5.75 22.25 18.28
N THR A 81 -5.53 22.47 16.98
CA THR A 81 -6.57 22.94 16.08
C THR A 81 -7.34 21.82 15.38
N ALA A 82 -6.68 20.72 14.98
CA ALA A 82 -7.36 19.70 14.20
C ALA A 82 -6.84 18.28 14.46
N ASN A 83 -7.71 17.29 14.21
CA ASN A 83 -7.36 15.87 14.13
C ASN A 83 -7.35 15.43 12.67
N LEU A 84 -6.43 14.57 12.31
CA LEU A 84 -6.28 14.01 10.97
C LEU A 84 -6.50 12.49 11.02
N PHE A 85 -7.49 12.03 10.28
CA PHE A 85 -7.76 10.63 10.05
C PHE A 85 -7.31 10.30 8.63
N ILE A 86 -6.47 9.29 8.47
CA ILE A 86 -5.92 8.90 7.17
C ILE A 86 -6.34 7.47 6.86
N LEU A 87 -7.10 7.28 5.77
CA LEU A 87 -7.28 5.99 5.14
C LEU A 87 -6.32 5.93 3.96
N GLY A 88 -5.30 5.06 4.03
CA GLY A 88 -4.23 5.07 3.05
C GLY A 88 -3.59 3.71 2.80
N ASP A 89 -2.74 3.64 1.79
CA ASP A 89 -2.02 2.45 1.39
C ASP A 89 -0.53 2.48 1.78
N SER A 90 0.25 1.57 1.20
CA SER A 90 1.69 1.42 1.48
C SER A 90 2.53 2.63 1.06
N TYR A 91 2.04 3.47 0.16
CA TYR A 91 2.73 4.70 -0.23
C TYR A 91 2.87 5.69 0.92
N LEU A 92 1.91 5.69 1.85
CA LEU A 92 2.01 6.52 3.05
C LEU A 92 2.57 5.74 4.23
N TYR A 93 2.07 4.54 4.48
CA TYR A 93 2.45 3.75 5.64
C TYR A 93 3.96 3.46 5.71
N SER A 94 4.61 3.27 4.58
CA SER A 94 6.03 2.97 4.52
C SER A 94 6.95 4.17 4.76
N PHE A 95 6.44 5.39 4.65
CA PHE A 95 7.25 6.62 4.65
C PHE A 95 6.95 7.58 5.81
N PHE A 96 5.76 7.48 6.41
CA PHE A 96 5.32 8.39 7.45
C PHE A 96 4.98 7.65 8.73
N ARG A 97 5.33 8.26 9.86
CA ARG A 97 4.85 7.82 11.18
C ARG A 97 3.49 8.44 11.48
N GLN A 98 2.77 7.84 12.41
CA GLN A 98 1.57 8.47 13.00
C GLN A 98 1.98 9.58 13.96
N ASP A 99 2.88 10.46 13.52
CA ASP A 99 3.43 11.55 14.30
C ASP A 99 2.85 12.86 13.79
N PRO A 100 2.09 13.60 14.62
CA PRO A 100 1.49 14.88 14.24
C PRO A 100 2.50 15.90 13.70
N HIS A 101 3.79 15.80 14.10
CA HIS A 101 4.82 16.70 13.62
C HIS A 101 5.07 16.70 12.10
N TYR A 102 4.58 15.68 11.40
CA TYR A 102 4.59 15.69 9.94
C TYR A 102 3.57 16.66 9.34
N TYR A 103 2.49 16.99 10.08
CA TYR A 103 1.28 17.61 9.53
C TYR A 103 1.00 18.96 10.16
N VAL A 104 0.83 19.98 9.31
CA VAL A 104 0.62 21.35 9.77
C VAL A 104 -0.73 21.51 10.45
N GLY A 105 -0.72 22.06 11.67
CA GLY A 105 -1.96 22.36 12.39
C GLY A 105 -2.69 21.13 12.93
N ILE A 106 -2.01 19.97 12.96
CA ILE A 106 -2.60 18.72 13.42
C ILE A 106 -2.12 18.39 14.82
N ASN A 107 -3.05 18.06 15.69
CA ASN A 107 -2.82 17.64 17.06
C ASN A 107 -2.71 16.12 17.17
N GLN A 108 -3.57 15.39 16.47
CA GLN A 108 -3.64 13.94 16.52
C GLN A 108 -3.77 13.35 15.13
N VAL A 109 -3.08 12.23 14.88
CA VAL A 109 -3.16 11.48 13.63
C VAL A 109 -3.61 10.06 13.92
N GLN A 110 -4.62 9.59 13.21
CA GLN A 110 -5.02 8.20 13.18
C GLN A 110 -4.88 7.67 11.75
N PHE A 111 -4.02 6.68 11.56
CA PHE A 111 -3.79 6.05 10.26
C PHE A 111 -4.46 4.69 10.21
N ILE A 112 -5.30 4.48 9.19
CA ILE A 112 -5.99 3.24 8.89
C ILE A 112 -5.52 2.76 7.52
N ARG A 113 -5.19 1.48 7.42
CA ARG A 113 -4.78 0.88 6.15
C ARG A 113 -5.98 0.29 5.42
N TRP A 114 -5.94 0.34 4.08
CA TRP A 114 -6.95 -0.32 3.25
C TRP A 114 -7.04 -1.84 3.43
N ASP A 115 -5.93 -2.50 3.82
CA ASP A 115 -5.81 -3.95 3.95
C ASP A 115 -6.10 -4.48 5.37
N VAL A 116 -6.60 -3.66 6.29
CA VAL A 116 -7.02 -4.15 7.61
C VAL A 116 -8.22 -5.08 7.48
N ALA A 117 -8.17 -6.21 8.21
CA ALA A 117 -9.23 -7.20 8.17
C ALA A 117 -10.53 -6.70 8.83
N ASN A 118 -10.38 -5.98 9.96
CA ASN A 118 -11.51 -5.45 10.71
C ASN A 118 -11.64 -3.94 10.49
N PRO A 119 -12.87 -3.44 10.30
CA PRO A 119 -13.11 -1.99 10.21
C PRO A 119 -12.73 -1.30 11.52
N ILE A 120 -12.20 -0.09 11.39
CA ILE A 120 -11.86 0.77 12.53
C ILE A 120 -12.83 1.94 12.48
N GLU A 121 -13.79 1.96 13.38
CA GLU A 121 -14.72 3.08 13.48
C GLU A 121 -13.98 4.36 13.82
N ILE A 122 -14.14 5.39 12.98
CA ILE A 122 -13.60 6.71 13.21
C ILE A 122 -14.69 7.62 13.79
N ILE A 123 -14.37 8.26 14.93
CA ILE A 123 -15.30 9.13 15.64
C ILE A 123 -14.72 10.55 15.67
N PRO A 124 -15.34 11.52 14.98
CA PRO A 124 -14.87 12.90 15.01
C PRO A 124 -15.06 13.51 16.40
N ALA A 125 -14.05 14.24 16.87
CA ALA A 125 -14.10 14.92 18.16
C ALA A 125 -15.00 16.17 18.07
N ARG A 126 -15.89 16.38 19.07
CA ARG A 126 -16.89 17.48 19.04
C ARG A 126 -16.28 18.87 19.10
N ASN A 127 -15.12 19.04 19.73
CA ASN A 127 -14.53 20.34 20.04
C ASN A 127 -13.27 20.66 19.22
N LYS A 128 -13.03 19.91 18.14
CA LYS A 128 -11.85 20.09 17.27
C LYS A 128 -12.27 19.93 15.82
N LYS A 129 -11.54 20.57 14.93
CA LYS A 129 -11.70 20.30 13.49
C LYS A 129 -11.25 18.84 13.21
N ASN A 130 -12.02 18.13 12.42
CA ASN A 130 -11.76 16.75 12.04
C ASN A 130 -11.59 16.68 10.53
N ILE A 131 -10.42 16.24 10.09
CA ILE A 131 -10.08 16.14 8.67
C ILE A 131 -9.93 14.66 8.34
N LEU A 132 -10.60 14.21 7.30
CA LEU A 132 -10.44 12.88 6.74
C LEU A 132 -9.63 12.97 5.43
N LEU A 133 -8.49 12.32 5.38
CA LEU A 133 -7.69 12.12 4.17
C LEU A 133 -7.91 10.69 3.68
N ILE A 134 -8.35 10.55 2.44
CA ILE A 134 -8.49 9.26 1.76
C ILE A 134 -7.48 9.22 0.63
N GLU A 135 -6.52 8.30 0.73
CA GLU A 135 -5.42 8.19 -0.20
C GLU A 135 -5.39 6.79 -0.84
N SER A 136 -5.03 6.74 -2.10
CA SER A 136 -4.66 5.51 -2.80
C SER A 136 -3.82 5.82 -4.03
N VAL A 137 -3.02 4.85 -4.44
CA VAL A 137 -2.34 4.91 -5.73
C VAL A 137 -3.34 4.77 -6.88
N GLU A 138 -3.08 5.45 -7.99
CA GLU A 138 -3.94 5.54 -9.18
C GLU A 138 -4.47 4.17 -9.64
N ARG A 139 -3.63 3.13 -9.67
CA ARG A 139 -4.02 1.78 -10.12
C ARG A 139 -5.10 1.12 -9.27
N ASN A 140 -5.23 1.49 -8.00
CA ASN A 140 -6.20 0.91 -7.07
C ASN A 140 -7.45 1.78 -6.90
N MET A 141 -7.42 3.00 -7.42
CA MET A 141 -8.43 4.03 -7.17
C MET A 141 -9.85 3.56 -7.53
N SER A 142 -10.04 2.95 -8.70
CA SER A 142 -11.37 2.54 -9.17
C SER A 142 -12.06 1.50 -8.28
N GLY A 143 -11.27 0.66 -7.60
CA GLY A 143 -11.78 -0.34 -6.65
C GLY A 143 -11.96 0.19 -5.23
N LEU A 144 -11.17 1.20 -4.83
CA LEU A 144 -11.14 1.70 -3.46
C LEU A 144 -11.97 2.97 -3.24
N PHE A 145 -11.98 3.89 -4.21
CA PHE A 145 -12.66 5.18 -4.06
C PHE A 145 -14.14 5.09 -4.44
N ASN A 146 -14.87 4.25 -3.73
CA ASN A 146 -16.32 4.21 -3.72
C ASN A 146 -16.83 4.16 -2.28
N LEU A 147 -18.04 4.64 -2.05
CA LEU A 147 -18.59 4.82 -0.71
C LEU A 147 -18.62 3.52 0.11
N ASN A 148 -18.97 2.39 -0.52
CA ASN A 148 -19.04 1.11 0.17
C ASN A 148 -17.68 0.61 0.64
N SER A 149 -16.64 0.74 -0.21
CA SER A 149 -15.27 0.36 0.14
C SER A 149 -14.72 1.19 1.30
N VAL A 150 -14.98 2.50 1.31
CA VAL A 150 -14.55 3.39 2.40
C VAL A 150 -15.29 3.07 3.70
N LYS A 151 -16.61 2.91 3.65
CA LYS A 151 -17.43 2.51 4.81
C LYS A 151 -16.99 1.18 5.40
N ALA A 152 -16.66 0.21 4.55
CA ALA A 152 -16.17 -1.10 4.97
C ALA A 152 -14.84 -1.03 5.77
N ARG A 153 -14.16 0.11 5.80
CA ARG A 153 -12.92 0.33 6.55
C ARG A 153 -13.07 1.27 7.74
N LEU A 154 -13.95 2.25 7.63
CA LEU A 154 -14.03 3.37 8.57
C LEU A 154 -15.31 3.37 9.42
N ASP A 155 -16.31 2.58 9.04
CA ASP A 155 -17.53 2.48 9.79
C ASP A 155 -17.58 1.15 10.55
N ARG A 156 -18.12 1.17 11.74
CA ARG A 156 -18.42 -0.07 12.46
C ARG A 156 -19.38 -0.90 11.61
N ALA A 157 -19.02 -2.16 11.32
CA ALA A 157 -20.02 -3.07 10.83
C ALA A 157 -21.19 -3.05 11.85
N GLU A 158 -22.40 -2.81 11.39
CA GLU A 158 -23.57 -3.03 12.22
C GLU A 158 -23.51 -4.50 12.64
N ALA A 159 -22.95 -4.73 13.83
CA ALA A 159 -23.01 -6.04 14.44
C ALA A 159 -24.50 -6.27 14.64
N VAL A 160 -25.06 -7.17 13.87
CA VAL A 160 -26.31 -7.82 14.26
C VAL A 160 -25.96 -8.53 15.56
N GLN A 161 -26.06 -7.82 16.68
CA GLN A 161 -26.06 -8.39 18.01
C GLN A 161 -27.37 -9.16 18.17
N SER A 162 -27.46 -10.31 17.51
CA SER A 162 -28.27 -11.37 18.05
C SER A 162 -27.52 -11.86 19.27
N GLU A 163 -28.04 -11.61 20.45
CA GLU A 163 -27.53 -12.25 21.68
C GLU A 163 -27.55 -13.76 21.45
N LEU A 164 -26.37 -14.31 21.13
CA LEU A 164 -26.18 -15.74 20.97
C LEU A 164 -26.53 -16.40 22.30
N ASN A 165 -27.47 -17.31 22.29
CA ASN A 165 -27.75 -18.15 23.47
C ASN A 165 -26.52 -19.05 23.78
N THR A 166 -26.46 -19.62 24.98
CA THR A 166 -25.31 -20.40 25.46
C THR A 166 -24.92 -21.53 24.48
N ARG A 167 -25.90 -22.14 23.81
CA ARG A 167 -25.65 -23.21 22.84
C ARG A 167 -25.03 -22.70 21.55
N GLN A 168 -25.43 -21.50 21.12
CA GLN A 168 -24.84 -20.83 19.97
C GLN A 168 -23.42 -20.32 20.25
N LYS A 169 -23.13 -19.85 21.48
CA LYS A 169 -21.78 -19.48 21.92
C LYS A 169 -20.83 -20.69 21.90
N ILE A 170 -21.30 -21.85 22.38
CA ILE A 170 -20.51 -23.07 22.34
C ILE A 170 -20.30 -23.54 20.89
N ALA A 171 -21.33 -23.50 20.05
CA ALA A 171 -21.20 -23.86 18.64
C ALA A 171 -20.26 -22.91 17.90
N HIS A 172 -20.31 -21.61 18.19
CA HIS A 172 -19.38 -20.59 17.63
C HIS A 172 -17.93 -20.86 18.05
N PHE A 173 -17.71 -21.18 19.35
CA PHE A 173 -16.38 -21.52 19.86
C PHE A 173 -15.80 -22.78 19.18
N PHE A 174 -16.60 -23.83 18.96
CA PHE A 174 -16.14 -24.99 18.21
C PHE A 174 -15.94 -24.72 16.72
N ALA A 175 -16.74 -23.85 16.13
CA ALA A 175 -16.54 -23.40 14.75
C ALA A 175 -15.24 -22.56 14.59
N GLU A 176 -14.94 -21.67 15.54
CA GLU A 176 -13.68 -20.92 15.57
C GLU A 176 -12.46 -21.84 15.73
N ILE A 177 -12.56 -22.89 16.56
CA ILE A 177 -11.51 -23.91 16.69
C ILE A 177 -11.34 -24.68 15.37
N ASP A 178 -12.46 -25.12 14.76
CA ASP A 178 -12.45 -25.86 13.49
C ASP A 178 -11.90 -24.98 12.32
N GLU A 179 -12.29 -23.70 12.26
CA GLU A 179 -11.70 -22.72 11.32
C GLU A 179 -10.21 -22.51 11.61
N GLY A 180 -9.81 -22.33 12.86
CA GLY A 180 -8.41 -22.19 13.26
C GLY A 180 -7.57 -23.41 12.90
N ILE A 181 -8.10 -24.63 13.06
CA ILE A 181 -7.45 -25.87 12.64
C ILE A 181 -7.40 -25.96 11.11
N LYS A 182 -8.49 -25.64 10.41
CA LYS A 182 -8.52 -25.61 8.95
C LYS A 182 -7.58 -24.55 8.38
N GLU A 183 -7.55 -23.33 8.93
CA GLU A 183 -6.60 -22.29 8.53
C GLU A 183 -5.14 -22.72 8.79
N SER A 184 -4.88 -23.46 9.87
CA SER A 184 -3.54 -23.97 10.20
C SER A 184 -3.11 -25.13 9.31
N LEU A 185 -4.05 -26.02 8.94
CA LEU A 185 -3.75 -27.25 8.17
C LEU A 185 -4.01 -27.09 6.65
N TYR A 186 -4.89 -26.17 6.27
CA TYR A 186 -5.29 -25.92 4.87
C TYR A 186 -5.15 -24.47 4.47
N HIS A 187 -4.05 -23.84 4.86
CA HIS A 187 -3.77 -22.47 4.46
C HIS A 187 -3.76 -22.38 2.94
N LYS A 188 -4.62 -21.54 2.37
CA LYS A 188 -4.70 -21.32 0.90
C LYS A 188 -3.35 -20.96 0.27
N SER A 189 -2.42 -20.48 1.09
CA SER A 189 -1.06 -20.06 0.70
C SER A 189 0.02 -21.04 1.15
N LEU A 190 -0.32 -22.27 1.62
CA LEU A 190 0.69 -23.20 2.18
C LEU A 190 1.80 -23.50 1.18
N GLU A 191 1.46 -23.80 -0.08
CA GLU A 191 2.42 -24.05 -1.14
C GLU A 191 3.32 -22.82 -1.36
N ALA A 192 2.74 -21.64 -1.50
CA ALA A 192 3.48 -20.38 -1.65
C ALA A 192 4.35 -20.07 -0.42
N ASN A 193 3.87 -20.37 0.79
CA ASN A 193 4.63 -20.20 2.03
C ASN A 193 5.83 -21.17 2.13
N ILE A 194 5.63 -22.43 1.73
CA ILE A 194 6.71 -23.41 1.67
C ILE A 194 7.74 -22.98 0.62
N GLU A 195 7.29 -22.65 -0.57
CA GLU A 195 8.16 -22.15 -1.63
C GLU A 195 8.94 -20.90 -1.18
N PHE A 196 8.24 -19.94 -0.58
CA PHE A 196 8.86 -18.74 0.00
C PHE A 196 9.91 -19.10 1.04
N THR A 197 9.60 -19.99 1.98
CA THR A 197 10.50 -20.36 3.07
C THR A 197 11.73 -21.09 2.56
N TRP A 198 11.56 -22.00 1.61
CA TRP A 198 12.68 -22.83 1.10
C TRP A 198 13.56 -22.11 0.09
N PHE A 199 12.99 -21.25 -0.73
CA PHE A 199 13.70 -20.64 -1.86
C PHE A 199 14.06 -19.16 -1.65
N ASN A 200 13.69 -18.54 -0.54
CA ASN A 200 14.08 -17.16 -0.23
C ASN A 200 15.27 -17.03 0.73
N PHE A 201 16.03 -18.12 0.91
CA PHE A 201 17.34 -17.98 1.55
C PHE A 201 18.28 -17.15 0.68
N GLY A 202 18.99 -16.21 1.30
CA GLY A 202 19.89 -15.30 0.58
C GLY A 202 20.95 -16.00 -0.27
N PHE A 203 21.35 -17.26 0.06
CA PHE A 203 22.29 -18.01 -0.76
C PHE A 203 21.70 -18.48 -2.11
N TRP A 204 20.36 -18.55 -2.26
CA TRP A 204 19.71 -18.85 -3.53
C TRP A 204 19.59 -17.63 -4.44
N ALA A 205 19.71 -16.42 -3.90
CA ALA A 205 19.57 -15.19 -4.68
C ALA A 205 20.48 -15.14 -5.92
N PRO A 206 21.77 -15.50 -5.84
CA PRO A 206 22.64 -15.52 -7.03
C PRO A 206 22.17 -16.49 -8.13
N LEU A 207 21.60 -17.64 -7.75
CA LEU A 207 21.06 -18.60 -8.73
C LEU A 207 19.76 -18.09 -9.36
N LYS A 208 18.91 -17.45 -8.59
CA LYS A 208 17.70 -16.80 -9.11
C LYS A 208 18.06 -15.66 -10.07
N GLU A 209 19.03 -14.84 -9.71
CA GLU A 209 19.54 -13.75 -10.54
C GLU A 209 20.10 -14.28 -11.85
N LEU A 210 20.97 -15.30 -11.79
CA LEU A 210 21.53 -15.94 -12.97
C LEU A 210 20.44 -16.48 -13.92
N LYS A 211 19.43 -17.17 -13.36
CA LYS A 211 18.28 -17.68 -14.11
C LYS A 211 17.47 -16.53 -14.74
N ALA A 212 17.22 -15.48 -13.98
CA ALA A 212 16.44 -14.31 -14.43
C ALA A 212 17.17 -13.58 -15.56
N ASP A 213 18.44 -13.29 -15.38
CA ASP A 213 19.27 -12.63 -16.40
C ASP A 213 19.40 -13.47 -17.66
N PHE A 214 19.55 -14.79 -17.52
CA PHE A 214 19.54 -15.72 -18.67
C PHE A 214 18.21 -15.66 -19.42
N ASN A 215 17.08 -15.76 -18.70
CA ASN A 215 15.75 -15.70 -19.32
C ASN A 215 15.51 -14.36 -20.05
N LEU A 216 15.94 -13.26 -19.46
CA LEU A 216 15.81 -11.95 -20.09
C LEU A 216 16.69 -11.83 -21.32
N ASN A 217 17.96 -12.20 -21.22
CA ASN A 217 18.95 -11.97 -22.30
C ASN A 217 18.77 -12.90 -23.49
N PHE A 218 18.37 -14.17 -23.27
CA PHE A 218 18.23 -15.15 -24.33
C PHE A 218 16.81 -15.32 -24.86
N PHE A 219 15.81 -15.10 -24.01
CA PHE A 219 14.40 -15.33 -24.38
C PHE A 219 13.56 -14.06 -24.32
N GLY A 220 14.10 -12.92 -23.87
CA GLY A 220 13.35 -11.70 -23.68
C GLY A 220 12.22 -11.83 -22.65
N ARG A 221 12.36 -12.77 -21.70
CA ARG A 221 11.30 -13.10 -20.72
C ARG A 221 11.63 -12.49 -19.37
N VAL A 222 10.63 -11.86 -18.79
CA VAL A 222 10.60 -11.39 -17.41
C VAL A 222 9.32 -11.90 -16.75
N ASP A 223 9.21 -11.81 -15.43
CA ASP A 223 7.97 -12.13 -14.72
C ASP A 223 6.78 -11.34 -15.32
N LYS A 224 5.64 -12.03 -15.49
CA LYS A 224 4.43 -11.45 -16.12
C LYS A 224 3.84 -10.26 -15.38
N GLU A 225 4.11 -10.13 -14.08
CA GLU A 225 3.64 -9.04 -13.23
C GLU A 225 4.52 -7.80 -13.34
N VAL A 226 5.68 -7.91 -13.98
CA VAL A 226 6.67 -6.83 -14.07
C VAL A 226 6.98 -6.50 -15.53
N ALA A 227 7.13 -5.22 -15.79
CA ALA A 227 7.64 -4.70 -17.06
C ALA A 227 8.91 -3.88 -16.83
N ILE A 228 9.83 -3.92 -17.80
CA ILE A 228 11.03 -3.10 -17.81
C ILE A 228 10.74 -1.85 -18.64
N SER A 229 11.07 -0.67 -18.10
CA SER A 229 10.94 0.60 -18.83
C SER A 229 11.71 0.57 -20.15
N LYS A 230 11.27 1.35 -21.15
CA LYS A 230 11.95 1.41 -22.47
C LYS A 230 13.41 1.86 -22.38
N ASP A 231 13.72 2.75 -21.44
CA ASP A 231 15.09 3.19 -21.15
C ASP A 231 15.86 2.17 -20.28
N LYS A 232 15.23 1.06 -19.92
CA LYS A 232 15.80 -0.05 -19.13
C LYS A 232 16.31 0.34 -17.75
N ASN A 233 15.83 1.44 -17.18
CA ASN A 233 16.31 1.95 -15.88
C ASN A 233 15.32 1.73 -14.74
N PHE A 234 14.08 1.38 -15.04
CA PHE A 234 13.03 1.17 -14.03
C PHE A 234 12.27 -0.12 -14.28
N LEU A 235 11.81 -0.72 -13.20
CA LEU A 235 10.79 -1.76 -13.23
C LEU A 235 9.42 -1.12 -12.92
N TYR A 236 8.37 -1.65 -13.56
CA TYR A 236 6.99 -1.25 -13.33
C TYR A 236 6.13 -2.49 -13.07
N LEU A 237 5.02 -2.31 -12.37
CA LEU A 237 3.94 -3.29 -12.41
C LEU A 237 3.36 -3.32 -13.83
N ALA A 238 3.34 -4.50 -14.45
CA ALA A 238 2.89 -4.68 -15.83
C ALA A 238 1.44 -4.22 -16.04
N GLU A 239 0.59 -4.36 -15.01
CA GLU A 239 -0.79 -3.89 -15.02
C GLU A 239 -0.92 -2.38 -15.28
N THR A 240 0.06 -1.57 -14.81
CA THR A 240 0.03 -0.11 -15.01
C THR A 240 0.33 0.32 -16.43
N LEU A 241 0.85 -0.60 -17.24
CA LEU A 241 1.14 -0.41 -18.66
C LEU A 241 0.08 -0.98 -19.60
N ASN A 242 -0.72 -1.93 -19.14
CA ASN A 242 -1.70 -2.62 -19.95
C ASN A 242 -2.97 -1.76 -20.16
N PRO A 243 -3.27 -1.28 -21.39
CA PRO A 243 -4.44 -0.42 -21.64
C PRO A 243 -5.77 -1.06 -21.29
N ASN A 244 -5.84 -2.39 -21.26
CA ASN A 244 -7.06 -3.14 -20.91
C ASN A 244 -7.29 -3.24 -19.38
N ASN A 245 -6.32 -2.85 -18.57
CA ASN A 245 -6.46 -2.83 -17.11
C ASN A 245 -7.02 -1.46 -16.67
N PRO A 246 -8.13 -1.41 -15.92
CA PRO A 246 -8.72 -0.15 -15.43
C PRO A 246 -7.76 0.70 -14.57
N GLY A 247 -6.79 0.06 -13.90
CA GLY A 247 -5.77 0.73 -13.09
C GLY A 247 -4.57 1.23 -13.88
N SER A 248 -4.53 1.00 -15.20
CA SER A 248 -3.44 1.45 -16.04
C SER A 248 -3.53 2.95 -16.32
N SER A 249 -2.36 3.62 -16.27
CA SER A 249 -2.26 5.01 -16.71
C SER A 249 -2.51 5.21 -18.21
N PHE A 250 -2.64 4.13 -18.97
CA PHE A 250 -2.88 4.13 -20.42
C PHE A 250 -4.24 3.54 -20.81
N SER A 251 -5.08 3.22 -19.84
CA SER A 251 -6.43 2.75 -20.11
C SER A 251 -7.29 3.89 -20.68
N ASP A 252 -8.21 3.54 -21.56
CA ASP A 252 -9.23 4.48 -22.02
C ASP A 252 -10.27 4.67 -20.93
N ILE A 253 -10.44 5.90 -20.49
CA ILE A 253 -11.40 6.31 -19.47
C ILE A 253 -12.44 7.20 -20.13
N SER A 254 -13.59 6.61 -20.44
CA SER A 254 -14.72 7.36 -21.00
C SER A 254 -15.24 8.44 -20.04
N GLU A 255 -15.87 9.47 -20.58
CA GLU A 255 -16.49 10.53 -19.77
C GLU A 255 -17.57 9.98 -18.82
N ALA A 256 -18.27 8.93 -19.20
CA ALA A 256 -19.23 8.26 -18.32
C ALA A 256 -18.54 7.62 -17.10
N LYS A 257 -17.42 6.93 -17.29
CA LYS A 257 -16.63 6.37 -16.18
C LYS A 257 -16.04 7.46 -15.29
N LEU A 258 -15.52 8.54 -15.89
CA LEU A 258 -14.99 9.68 -15.16
C LEU A 258 -16.09 10.33 -14.27
N LYS A 259 -17.27 10.56 -14.85
CA LYS A 259 -18.41 11.12 -14.13
C LYS A 259 -18.86 10.22 -12.97
N THR A 260 -18.90 8.89 -13.20
CA THR A 260 -19.19 7.93 -12.13
C THR A 260 -18.18 8.04 -11.00
N GLN A 261 -16.88 8.09 -11.29
CA GLN A 261 -15.83 8.20 -10.32
C GLN A 261 -15.93 9.51 -9.51
N VAL A 262 -16.20 10.64 -10.18
CA VAL A 262 -16.42 11.93 -9.53
C VAL A 262 -17.66 11.90 -8.62
N SER A 263 -18.72 11.23 -9.05
CA SER A 263 -19.93 11.04 -8.24
C SER A 263 -19.64 10.25 -6.96
N GLU A 264 -18.85 9.19 -7.04
CA GLU A 264 -18.43 8.40 -5.86
C GLU A 264 -17.59 9.23 -4.89
N LEU A 265 -16.62 10.00 -5.38
CA LEU A 265 -15.83 10.91 -4.54
C LEU A 265 -16.72 11.94 -3.81
N ASN A 266 -17.69 12.53 -4.53
CA ASN A 266 -18.64 13.44 -3.93
C ASN A 266 -19.53 12.74 -2.88
N ALA A 267 -20.00 11.52 -3.17
CA ALA A 267 -20.81 10.75 -2.22
C ALA A 267 -20.03 10.44 -0.92
N ILE A 268 -18.76 10.04 -1.04
CA ILE A 268 -17.88 9.83 0.13
C ILE A 268 -17.77 11.13 0.92
N ARG A 269 -17.48 12.24 0.25
CA ARG A 269 -17.32 13.54 0.89
C ARG A 269 -18.59 13.93 1.66
N GLU A 270 -19.75 13.90 1.03
CA GLU A 270 -21.02 14.29 1.67
C GLU A 270 -21.35 13.38 2.85
N TYR A 271 -21.11 12.07 2.72
CA TYR A 271 -21.36 11.10 3.78
C TYR A 271 -20.55 11.41 5.05
N TYR A 272 -19.23 11.62 4.92
CA TYR A 272 -18.36 11.88 6.08
C TYR A 272 -18.52 13.30 6.62
N LYS A 273 -18.84 14.28 5.78
CA LYS A 273 -19.22 15.62 6.28
C LYS A 273 -20.49 15.58 7.13
N ALA A 274 -21.50 14.83 6.73
CA ALA A 274 -22.71 14.62 7.52
C ALA A 274 -22.45 13.90 8.85
N ARG A 275 -21.34 13.15 8.97
CA ARG A 275 -20.91 12.47 10.20
C ARG A 275 -20.00 13.32 11.09
N GLY A 276 -19.79 14.59 10.79
CA GLY A 276 -19.08 15.56 11.63
C GLY A 276 -17.60 15.75 11.25
N PHE A 277 -17.18 15.34 10.05
CA PHE A 277 -15.91 15.75 9.51
C PHE A 277 -16.02 17.13 8.87
N ASP A 278 -15.14 18.04 9.23
CA ASP A 278 -15.12 19.40 8.70
C ASP A 278 -14.60 19.44 7.27
N GLU A 279 -13.66 18.54 6.93
CA GLU A 279 -13.16 18.43 5.58
C GLU A 279 -12.83 16.97 5.23
N VAL A 280 -13.08 16.62 3.95
CA VAL A 280 -12.67 15.34 3.35
C VAL A 280 -11.78 15.67 2.17
N ILE A 281 -10.53 15.23 2.26
CA ILE A 281 -9.49 15.46 1.27
C ILE A 281 -9.18 14.12 0.58
N PHE A 282 -9.10 14.12 -0.73
CA PHE A 282 -8.66 12.98 -1.50
C PHE A 282 -7.21 13.14 -1.94
N SER A 283 -6.50 12.04 -2.04
CA SER A 283 -5.17 11.99 -2.61
C SER A 283 -5.07 10.81 -3.56
N ILE A 284 -4.72 11.07 -4.79
CA ILE A 284 -4.45 10.02 -5.77
C ILE A 284 -2.97 10.12 -6.13
N ILE A 285 -2.22 9.06 -5.77
CA ILE A 285 -0.80 9.00 -6.08
C ILE A 285 -0.62 8.45 -7.48
N PRO A 286 0.04 9.19 -8.39
CA PRO A 286 0.19 8.74 -9.76
C PRO A 286 1.01 7.45 -9.84
N ASN A 287 0.69 6.57 -10.77
CA ASN A 287 1.56 5.44 -11.08
C ASN A 287 2.95 5.95 -11.51
N PRO A 288 4.05 5.31 -11.11
CA PRO A 288 5.40 5.74 -11.51
C PRO A 288 5.55 5.92 -13.02
N VAL A 289 4.90 5.09 -13.82
CA VAL A 289 4.99 5.11 -15.29
C VAL A 289 4.46 6.41 -15.91
N SER A 290 3.39 7.02 -15.36
CA SER A 290 2.83 8.28 -15.85
C SER A 290 3.71 9.48 -15.51
N VAL A 291 4.44 9.40 -14.41
CA VAL A 291 5.37 10.45 -13.96
C VAL A 291 6.72 10.37 -14.67
N LEU A 292 7.29 9.15 -14.75
CA LEU A 292 8.60 8.90 -15.36
C LEU A 292 8.60 9.05 -16.89
N LYS A 293 7.44 8.89 -17.54
CA LYS A 293 7.22 9.06 -18.99
C LYS A 293 8.21 8.32 -19.89
N THR A 294 8.72 7.18 -19.44
CA THR A 294 9.71 6.40 -20.20
C THR A 294 9.09 5.66 -21.39
N GLU A 295 7.77 5.56 -21.44
CA GLU A 295 7.05 4.78 -22.46
C GLU A 295 6.80 5.55 -23.78
N ASN A 296 7.13 6.83 -23.83
CA ASN A 296 6.97 7.69 -25.02
C ASN A 296 5.54 7.66 -25.59
N ARG A 297 4.55 7.55 -24.74
CA ARG A 297 3.13 7.66 -25.09
C ARG A 297 2.40 8.50 -24.02
N PRO A 298 1.34 9.23 -24.41
CA PRO A 298 0.55 10.00 -23.46
C PRO A 298 -0.18 9.06 -22.49
N ASP A 299 -0.28 9.46 -21.24
CA ASP A 299 -1.13 8.83 -20.23
C ASP A 299 -2.58 9.34 -20.35
N ASN A 300 -3.50 8.75 -19.60
CA ASN A 300 -4.92 9.10 -19.64
C ASN A 300 -5.28 10.37 -18.84
N HIS A 301 -4.31 10.96 -18.16
CA HIS A 301 -4.46 12.17 -17.31
C HIS A 301 -5.60 12.07 -16.28
N LEU A 302 -5.89 10.87 -15.76
CA LEU A 302 -7.04 10.61 -14.91
C LEU A 302 -7.11 11.57 -13.71
N ILE A 303 -6.00 11.75 -12.99
CA ILE A 303 -5.94 12.59 -11.79
C ILE A 303 -6.30 14.05 -12.13
N GLN A 304 -5.71 14.57 -13.20
CA GLN A 304 -5.99 15.94 -13.66
C GLN A 304 -7.44 16.09 -14.14
N ARG A 305 -7.96 15.10 -14.87
CA ARG A 305 -9.35 15.10 -15.36
C ARG A 305 -10.35 15.09 -14.21
N ILE A 306 -10.11 14.32 -13.13
CA ILE A 306 -10.95 14.36 -11.92
C ILE A 306 -10.87 15.74 -11.27
N LYS A 307 -9.66 16.26 -11.07
CA LYS A 307 -9.44 17.54 -10.39
C LYS A 307 -10.12 18.72 -11.09
N LEU A 308 -10.14 18.69 -12.42
CA LEU A 308 -10.75 19.74 -13.25
C LEU A 308 -12.21 19.47 -13.63
N HIS A 309 -12.78 18.33 -13.21
CA HIS A 309 -14.15 18.00 -13.57
C HIS A 309 -15.14 18.98 -12.91
N PRO A 310 -16.08 19.59 -13.64
CA PRO A 310 -16.97 20.63 -13.13
C PRO A 310 -17.87 20.16 -11.98
N ASP A 311 -18.22 18.88 -11.95
CA ASP A 311 -19.03 18.30 -10.88
C ASP A 311 -18.23 17.90 -9.64
N PHE A 312 -16.90 17.95 -9.66
CA PHE A 312 -16.06 17.58 -8.51
C PHE A 312 -16.11 18.66 -7.43
N LYS A 313 -16.60 18.31 -6.23
CA LYS A 313 -16.79 19.23 -5.10
C LYS A 313 -15.74 19.06 -4.00
N GLY A 314 -14.83 18.10 -4.15
CA GLY A 314 -13.82 17.77 -3.15
C GLY A 314 -12.53 18.57 -3.29
N LYS A 315 -11.61 18.33 -2.35
CA LYS A 315 -10.21 18.75 -2.46
C LYS A 315 -9.39 17.55 -2.87
N LEU A 316 -8.59 17.68 -3.92
CA LEU A 316 -7.71 16.62 -4.42
C LEU A 316 -6.26 17.06 -4.34
N ILE A 317 -5.44 16.27 -3.66
CA ILE A 317 -3.98 16.39 -3.68
C ILE A 317 -3.49 15.67 -4.92
N ASP A 318 -2.89 16.46 -5.80
CA ASP A 318 -2.28 16.00 -7.04
C ASP A 318 -0.82 16.46 -7.05
N ALA A 319 0.08 15.52 -6.80
CA ALA A 319 1.52 15.77 -6.79
C ALA A 319 2.20 15.47 -8.14
N THR A 320 1.45 15.13 -9.18
CA THR A 320 1.97 14.64 -10.47
C THR A 320 2.97 15.62 -11.10
N GLU A 321 2.62 16.90 -11.15
CA GLU A 321 3.48 17.93 -11.75
C GLU A 321 4.80 18.06 -10.99
N GLU A 322 4.75 18.18 -9.67
CA GLU A 322 5.95 18.35 -8.84
C GLU A 322 6.84 17.10 -8.87
N LEU A 323 6.24 15.91 -8.84
CA LEU A 323 6.96 14.64 -8.97
C LEU A 323 7.64 14.54 -10.34
N SER A 324 7.05 15.11 -11.39
CA SER A 324 7.58 15.04 -12.76
C SER A 324 8.82 15.92 -12.98
N LYS A 325 9.03 16.98 -12.20
CA LYS A 325 10.17 17.91 -12.35
C LYS A 325 11.53 17.22 -12.25
N ASN A 326 11.66 16.22 -11.38
CA ASN A 326 12.85 15.38 -11.22
C ASN A 326 12.46 13.90 -11.07
N ALA A 327 11.63 13.42 -11.98
CA ALA A 327 10.93 12.14 -11.85
C ALA A 327 11.86 10.97 -11.48
N LYS A 328 13.00 10.81 -12.17
CA LYS A 328 13.94 9.72 -11.92
C LYS A 328 14.55 9.71 -10.51
N SER A 329 14.60 10.85 -9.84
CA SER A 329 15.11 10.95 -8.46
C SER A 329 14.05 10.74 -7.39
N ASN A 330 12.77 10.68 -7.76
CA ASN A 330 11.64 10.64 -6.85
C ASN A 330 11.05 9.23 -6.65
N PHE A 331 11.49 8.27 -7.47
CA PHE A 331 11.03 6.88 -7.41
C PHE A 331 12.20 5.92 -7.23
N PHE A 332 11.93 4.78 -6.63
CA PHE A 332 12.86 3.66 -6.65
C PHE A 332 12.90 3.03 -8.06
N THR A 333 14.03 2.47 -8.43
CA THR A 333 14.20 1.83 -9.74
C THR A 333 13.66 0.41 -9.81
N SER A 334 13.57 -0.24 -8.66
CA SER A 334 13.26 -1.67 -8.48
C SER A 334 12.06 -1.92 -7.57
N ASP A 335 11.30 -0.86 -7.28
CA ASP A 335 10.16 -0.90 -6.38
C ASP A 335 8.99 -0.10 -6.97
N SER A 336 7.78 -0.52 -6.70
CA SER A 336 6.58 0.13 -7.23
C SER A 336 6.26 1.48 -6.56
N HIS A 337 7.02 1.88 -5.55
CA HIS A 337 6.78 3.07 -4.76
C HIS A 337 7.71 4.23 -5.12
N TRP A 338 7.32 5.43 -4.71
CA TRP A 338 8.26 6.55 -4.60
C TRP A 338 9.33 6.28 -3.54
N ASN A 339 10.37 7.11 -3.53
CA ASN A 339 11.35 7.15 -2.43
C ASN A 339 11.03 8.30 -1.47
N GLN A 340 11.91 8.55 -0.47
CA GLN A 340 11.71 9.61 0.52
C GLN A 340 11.57 11.01 -0.10
N LYS A 341 12.23 11.28 -1.24
CA LYS A 341 12.10 12.56 -1.94
C LYS A 341 10.71 12.73 -2.54
N GLY A 342 10.21 11.69 -3.21
CA GLY A 342 8.85 11.68 -3.75
C GLY A 342 7.80 11.79 -2.64
N ALA A 343 7.96 11.02 -1.57
CA ALA A 343 7.07 11.08 -0.41
C ALA A 343 7.07 12.49 0.23
N LYS A 344 8.24 13.14 0.32
CA LYS A 344 8.32 14.51 0.84
C LYS A 344 7.61 15.54 -0.04
N ILE A 345 7.71 15.41 -1.36
CA ILE A 345 6.99 16.28 -2.30
C ILE A 345 5.49 16.21 -2.04
N TRP A 346 4.96 14.99 -1.88
CA TRP A 346 3.56 14.77 -1.55
C TRP A 346 3.19 15.38 -0.18
N LEU A 347 4.02 15.16 0.84
CA LEU A 347 3.79 15.73 2.18
C LEU A 347 3.72 17.26 2.15
N ASP A 348 4.57 17.90 1.37
CA ASP A 348 4.58 19.35 1.22
C ASP A 348 3.28 19.86 0.54
N GLN A 349 2.72 19.08 -0.40
CA GLN A 349 1.40 19.37 -1.00
C GLN A 349 0.26 19.21 0.02
N LEU A 350 0.26 18.10 0.78
CA LEU A 350 -0.72 17.90 1.84
C LEU A 350 -0.66 19.03 2.86
N ASN A 351 0.54 19.40 3.32
CA ASN A 351 0.70 20.45 4.32
C ASN A 351 0.20 21.83 3.86
N ARG A 352 0.35 22.15 2.57
CA ARG A 352 -0.27 23.34 1.99
C ARG A 352 -1.79 23.31 2.08
N GLN A 353 -2.40 22.15 1.80
CA GLN A 353 -3.85 21.99 1.92
C GLN A 353 -4.32 22.06 3.38
N LEU A 354 -3.62 21.40 4.30
CA LEU A 354 -3.92 21.43 5.73
C LEU A 354 -3.83 22.85 6.30
N GLN A 355 -2.84 23.63 5.89
CA GLN A 355 -2.68 25.02 6.29
C GLN A 355 -3.91 25.85 5.92
N ASN A 356 -4.45 25.67 4.72
CA ASN A 356 -5.67 26.37 4.29
C ASN A 356 -6.91 25.97 5.10
N VAL A 357 -6.98 24.72 5.54
CA VAL A 357 -8.13 24.21 6.33
C VAL A 357 -8.01 24.62 7.79
N THR A 358 -6.81 24.59 8.36
CA THR A 358 -6.60 24.81 9.81
C THR A 358 -6.52 26.29 10.18
N TYR A 359 -5.95 27.16 9.35
CA TYR A 359 -5.69 28.57 9.68
C TYR A 359 -6.55 29.57 8.93
N LEU A 360 -7.03 29.30 7.71
CA LEU A 360 -7.80 30.24 6.91
C LEU A 360 -9.31 30.01 7.00
N GLY A 361 -9.77 29.05 7.78
CA GLY A 361 -11.18 28.74 8.00
C GLY A 361 -11.78 29.40 9.25
N ASN A 362 -11.14 30.43 9.81
CA ASN A 362 -11.65 31.24 10.92
C ASN A 362 -12.16 32.57 10.40
#